data_0243edc8ea62fb9d1f2a6cf6e78b6542
#
_entry.id   0243edc8ea62fb9d1f2a6cf6e78b6542
#
_cell.length_a   1.000
_cell.length_b   1.000
_cell.length_c   1.000
_cell.angle_alpha   90.00
_cell.angle_beta   90.00
_cell.angle_gamma   90.00
#
_symmetry.space_group_name_H-M   'P 1'
#
loop_
_entity.id
_entity.type
_entity.pdbx_description
1 polymer ?
#
loop_
_entity_poly.entity_id
_entity_poly.type
_entity_poly.pdbx_seq_one_letter_code
_entity_poly.pdbx_strand_id
1 'polypeptide(L)' 'YAWSSLGENIAAGYGTVNNVMAGWMGSDGHCANIMNPNFTQIGVACIKGTSANRYGDYWTMDLARPR' A
#
# COMPACT_ATOMS: atom_id res chain seq x y z
N TYR A 1 -6.04 -10.05 -15.44
CA TYR A 1 -6.84 -10.03 -14.21
C TYR A 1 -8.10 -9.17 -14.39
N ALA A 2 -9.27 -9.75 -14.16
CA ALA A 2 -10.55 -9.04 -14.26
C ALA A 2 -10.95 -8.51 -12.87
N TRP A 3 -11.25 -7.22 -12.80
CA TRP A 3 -11.58 -6.56 -11.52
C TRP A 3 -12.81 -5.67 -11.69
N SER A 4 -13.53 -5.45 -10.60
CA SER A 4 -14.65 -4.50 -10.54
C SER A 4 -14.30 -3.23 -9.76
N SER A 5 -13.36 -3.32 -8.83
CA SER A 5 -12.88 -2.16 -8.05
C SER A 5 -11.40 -2.32 -7.75
N LEU A 6 -10.67 -1.22 -7.79
CA LEU A 6 -9.25 -1.17 -7.44
C LEU A 6 -9.00 -0.02 -6.47
N GLY A 7 -8.03 -0.22 -5.58
CA GLY A 7 -7.48 0.83 -4.72
C GLY A 7 -5.98 0.64 -4.58
N GLU A 8 -5.28 1.71 -4.22
CA GLU A 8 -3.83 1.66 -4.06
C GLU A 8 -3.39 2.58 -2.92
N ASN A 9 -2.47 2.09 -2.11
CA ASN A 9 -1.71 2.89 -1.16
C ASN A 9 -0.24 2.83 -1.52
N ILE A 10 0.42 3.97 -1.56
CA ILE A 10 1.86 4.05 -1.77
C ILE A 10 2.51 4.75 -0.59
N ALA A 11 3.78 4.45 -0.35
CA ALA A 11 4.57 5.10 0.70
C ALA A 11 6.06 5.00 0.39
N ALA A 12 6.83 5.89 0.99
CA ALA A 12 8.28 5.88 0.90
C ALA A 12 8.89 6.22 2.27
N GLY A 13 10.07 5.70 2.53
CA GLY A 13 10.81 6.03 3.75
C GLY A 13 10.54 5.12 4.95
N TYR A 14 9.64 4.17 4.84
CA TYR A 14 9.37 3.21 5.92
C TYR A 14 10.28 1.99 5.76
N GLY A 15 10.88 1.54 6.85
CA GLY A 15 11.82 0.41 6.83
C GLY A 15 11.21 -0.94 7.13
N THR A 16 9.98 -1.00 7.64
CA THR A 16 9.32 -2.25 8.03
C THR A 16 7.85 -2.23 7.66
N VAL A 17 7.26 -3.44 7.54
CA VAL A 17 5.82 -3.60 7.31
C VAL A 17 5.01 -2.94 8.42
N ASN A 18 5.41 -3.14 9.68
CA ASN A 18 4.69 -2.54 10.81
C ASN A 18 4.66 -1.02 10.71
N ASN A 19 5.77 -0.40 10.34
CA ASN A 19 5.85 1.05 10.26
C ASN A 19 5.04 1.60 9.09
N VAL A 20 5.10 0.97 7.91
CA VAL A 20 4.33 1.44 6.76
C VAL A 20 2.82 1.25 6.99
N MET A 21 2.42 0.15 7.62
CA MET A 21 1.01 -0.07 7.97
C MET A 21 0.53 0.97 8.97
N ALA A 22 1.32 1.29 9.98
CA ALA A 22 0.97 2.35 10.94
C ALA A 22 0.83 3.71 10.23
N GLY A 23 1.71 4.02 9.28
CA GLY A 23 1.63 5.22 8.47
C GLY A 23 0.35 5.29 7.65
N TRP A 24 0.00 4.20 6.96
CA TRP A 24 -1.23 4.15 6.18
C TRP A 24 -2.48 4.24 7.05
N MET A 25 -2.50 3.52 8.18
CA MET A 25 -3.67 3.57 9.09
C MET A 25 -3.83 4.93 9.77
N GLY A 26 -2.75 5.69 9.89
CA GLY A 26 -2.80 7.05 10.44
C GLY A 26 -3.27 8.12 9.46
N SER A 27 -3.47 7.77 8.19
CA SER A 27 -3.94 8.68 7.15
C SER A 27 -5.36 8.29 6.73
N ASP A 28 -6.31 9.23 6.77
CA ASP A 28 -7.73 8.93 6.52
C ASP A 28 -7.97 8.29 5.15
N GLY A 29 -7.35 8.79 4.10
CA GLY A 29 -7.52 8.25 2.75
C GLY A 29 -6.94 6.85 2.59
N HIS A 30 -5.74 6.62 3.13
CA HIS A 30 -5.11 5.30 3.07
C HIS A 30 -5.84 4.29 3.95
N CYS A 31 -6.26 4.71 5.15
CA CYS A 31 -7.04 3.87 6.05
C CYS A 31 -8.38 3.49 5.41
N ALA A 32 -9.05 4.42 4.74
CA ALA A 32 -10.31 4.15 4.05
C ALA A 32 -10.15 3.06 2.97
N ASN A 33 -9.04 3.07 2.23
CA ASN A 33 -8.75 2.03 1.25
C ASN A 33 -8.62 0.66 1.93
N ILE A 34 -7.83 0.57 3.00
CA ILE A 34 -7.60 -0.70 3.72
C ILE A 34 -8.90 -1.24 4.33
N MET A 35 -9.71 -0.37 4.89
CA MET A 35 -10.94 -0.76 5.58
C MET A 35 -12.15 -0.90 4.65
N ASN A 36 -11.99 -0.65 3.36
CA ASN A 36 -13.09 -0.72 2.40
C ASN A 36 -13.56 -2.17 2.20
N PRO A 37 -14.81 -2.52 2.55
CA PRO A 37 -15.29 -3.90 2.46
C PRO A 37 -15.48 -4.39 1.03
N ASN A 38 -15.42 -3.51 0.04
CA ASN A 38 -15.50 -3.90 -1.37
C ASN A 38 -14.22 -4.56 -1.88
N PHE A 39 -13.09 -4.34 -1.20
CA PHE A 39 -11.83 -4.99 -1.60
C PHE A 39 -11.69 -6.34 -0.89
N THR A 40 -11.44 -7.39 -1.66
CA THR A 40 -11.33 -8.75 -1.16
C THR A 40 -9.96 -9.38 -1.44
N GLN A 41 -9.11 -8.71 -2.22
CA GLN A 41 -7.76 -9.16 -2.54
C GLN A 41 -6.76 -8.05 -2.33
N ILE A 42 -5.54 -8.43 -1.96
CA ILE A 42 -4.46 -7.52 -1.66
C ILE A 42 -3.14 -8.04 -2.23
N GLY A 43 -2.34 -7.13 -2.76
CA GLY A 43 -0.94 -7.39 -3.11
C GLY A 43 -0.07 -6.28 -2.56
N VAL A 44 1.07 -6.65 -1.98
CA VAL A 44 2.01 -5.68 -1.40
C VAL A 44 3.40 -5.94 -1.96
N ALA A 45 4.09 -4.89 -2.34
CA ALA A 45 5.48 -4.95 -2.77
C ALA A 45 6.30 -3.88 -2.08
N CYS A 46 7.55 -4.21 -1.80
CA CYS A 46 8.53 -3.27 -1.27
C CYS A 46 9.76 -3.29 -2.17
N ILE A 47 10.15 -2.13 -2.66
CA ILE A 47 11.37 -1.95 -3.44
C ILE A 47 12.38 -1.26 -2.54
N LYS A 48 13.51 -1.94 -2.30
CA LYS A 48 14.57 -1.42 -1.44
C LYS A 48 15.18 -0.17 -2.06
N GLY A 49 15.39 0.84 -1.21
CA GLY A 49 16.12 2.02 -1.58
C GLY A 49 17.59 1.71 -1.84
N THR A 50 18.20 2.52 -2.70
CA THR A 50 19.63 2.45 -3.01
C THR A 50 20.31 3.73 -2.56
N SER A 51 21.62 3.79 -2.66
CA SER A 51 22.37 5.02 -2.35
C SER A 51 21.95 6.21 -3.22
N ALA A 52 21.40 5.96 -4.40
CA ALA A 52 20.86 7.00 -5.29
C ALA A 52 19.45 7.44 -4.90
N ASN A 53 18.78 6.72 -3.99
CA ASN A 53 17.40 6.96 -3.58
C ASN A 53 17.39 7.56 -2.17
N ARG A 54 17.05 8.83 -2.07
CA ARG A 54 17.07 9.55 -0.79
C ARG A 54 15.85 9.31 0.09
N TYR A 55 14.83 8.59 -0.41
CA TYR A 55 13.59 8.34 0.33
C TYR A 55 13.57 6.97 1.01
N GLY A 56 14.62 6.14 0.82
CA GLY A 56 14.66 4.81 1.39
C GLY A 56 13.79 3.81 0.61
N ASP A 57 13.12 2.91 1.32
CA ASP A 57 12.30 1.89 0.69
C ASP A 57 10.98 2.45 0.16
N TYR A 58 10.54 1.94 -0.98
CA TYR A 58 9.23 2.27 -1.58
C TYR A 58 8.27 1.11 -1.40
N TRP A 59 7.03 1.44 -1.02
CA TRP A 59 5.99 0.47 -0.73
C TRP A 59 4.77 0.73 -1.60
N THR A 60 4.18 -0.34 -2.11
CA THR A 60 2.90 -0.29 -2.83
C THR A 60 1.98 -1.36 -2.29
N MET A 61 0.74 -0.99 -1.97
CA MET A 61 -0.33 -1.92 -1.64
C MET A 61 -1.43 -1.75 -2.68
N ASP A 62 -1.73 -2.81 -3.41
CA ASP A 62 -2.86 -2.84 -4.34
C ASP A 62 -4.00 -3.64 -3.74
N LEU A 63 -5.18 -3.09 -3.80
CA LEU A 63 -6.41 -3.67 -3.28
C LEU A 63 -7.38 -3.85 -4.42
N ALA A 64 -8.08 -4.97 -4.47
CA ALA A 64 -8.96 -5.27 -5.58
C ALA A 64 -10.17 -6.07 -5.16
N ARG A 65 -11.25 -5.90 -5.93
CA ARG A 65 -12.38 -6.81 -5.93
C ARG A 65 -12.47 -7.42 -7.31
N PRO A 66 -12.25 -8.73 -7.48
CA PRO A 66 -12.42 -9.38 -8.77
C PRO A 66 -13.92 -9.43 -9.16
N ARG A 67 -14.12 -9.52 -10.45
CA ARG A 67 -15.47 -9.72 -10.99
C ARG A 67 -16.01 -11.10 -10.68
#